data_adc964da0214813ddfe3ccbea3d482cf
#
_entry.id   adc964da0214813ddfe3ccbea3d482cf
#
_cell.length_a   1.000
_cell.length_b   1.000
_cell.length_c   1.000
_cell.angle_alpha   90.00
_cell.angle_beta   90.00
_cell.angle_gamma   90.00
#
_symmetry.space_group_name_H-M   'P 1'
#
loop_
_entity.id
_entity.type
_entity.pdbx_description
1 polymer ?
#
loop_
_entity_poly.entity_id
_entity_poly.type
_entity_poly.pdbx_seq_one_letter_code
_entity_poly.pdbx_strand_id
1 'polypeptide(L)'
;SGVSCPVLSGYDYSFMIISSANSSSSPRSGTVTLKQNESGKTVNITVNQEGKAEVNPVPAHIVLKNGSWATYRRNNVSYNPGAGKCIAGFEWTGDENGNIRIYTCDIKVVDADYREIPGATISIGTTTQRKQSGSSCSYFGAVMGGILAGYVHSGDENGDTTWYIRTINVSYEGKVYKTATVRQYEKQNISKKGGVFNVYNESPASYNFIVDGAECGDENGTLKYAYSQMDLNPA
;
A
#
# COMPACT_ATOMS: atom_id res chain seq x y z
N SER A 1 4.53 -18.95 44.95
CA SER A 1 4.24 -18.30 46.25
C SER A 1 2.86 -18.77 46.73
N GLY A 2 2.85 -19.49 47.87
CA GLY A 2 1.62 -19.97 48.42
C GLY A 2 0.89 -18.86 49.18
N VAL A 3 -0.42 -18.80 49.03
CA VAL A 3 -1.30 -17.98 49.84
C VAL A 3 -1.76 -18.84 51.03
N SER A 4 -1.47 -18.45 52.26
CA SER A 4 -2.01 -19.08 53.45
C SER A 4 -3.25 -18.31 53.93
N CYS A 5 -4.39 -18.99 54.04
CA CYS A 5 -5.59 -18.44 54.64
C CYS A 5 -5.70 -18.95 56.09
N PRO A 6 -6.05 -18.11 57.09
CA PRO A 6 -6.29 -18.57 58.43
C PRO A 6 -7.53 -19.48 58.48
N VAL A 7 -7.45 -20.56 59.24
CA VAL A 7 -8.56 -21.51 59.39
C VAL A 7 -9.49 -21.01 60.47
N LEU A 8 -10.65 -20.52 60.10
CA LEU A 8 -11.78 -20.32 61.04
C LEU A 8 -12.94 -21.17 60.53
N SER A 9 -13.42 -22.05 61.41
CA SER A 9 -14.55 -22.93 61.11
C SER A 9 -15.83 -22.15 60.86
N GLY A 10 -16.48 -22.37 59.68
CA GLY A 10 -17.79 -21.79 59.36
C GLY A 10 -17.79 -20.47 58.62
N TYR A 11 -16.65 -20.03 58.06
CA TYR A 11 -16.55 -18.79 57.27
C TYR A 11 -16.25 -19.07 55.81
N ASP A 12 -16.82 -18.27 54.93
CA ASP A 12 -16.46 -18.22 53.49
C ASP A 12 -15.19 -17.39 53.31
N TYR A 13 -14.24 -17.95 52.58
CA TYR A 13 -12.99 -17.25 52.24
C TYR A 13 -12.97 -16.90 50.74
N SER A 14 -12.60 -15.67 50.42
CA SER A 14 -12.34 -15.25 49.07
C SER A 14 -10.84 -15.01 48.85
N PHE A 15 -10.34 -15.37 47.69
CA PHE A 15 -8.96 -15.11 47.30
C PHE A 15 -8.93 -14.65 45.84
N MET A 16 -7.92 -13.88 45.49
CA MET A 16 -7.72 -13.36 44.12
C MET A 16 -6.52 -14.06 43.49
N ILE A 17 -6.70 -14.56 42.28
CA ILE A 17 -5.62 -15.09 41.46
C ILE A 17 -5.17 -13.96 40.52
N ILE A 18 -3.90 -13.56 40.66
CA ILE A 18 -3.28 -12.57 39.79
C ILE A 18 -2.31 -13.30 38.86
N SER A 19 -2.49 -13.18 37.57
CA SER A 19 -1.57 -13.71 36.55
C SER A 19 -0.98 -12.57 35.69
N SER A 20 0.24 -12.78 35.21
CA SER A 20 0.80 -11.88 34.18
C SER A 20 0.04 -12.03 32.86
N ALA A 21 0.00 -10.98 32.07
CA ALA A 21 -0.62 -11.01 30.74
C ALA A 21 -0.03 -12.13 29.88
N ASN A 22 -0.88 -12.76 29.06
CA ASN A 22 -0.42 -13.71 28.05
C ASN A 22 0.03 -12.93 26.82
N SER A 23 1.33 -12.89 26.56
CA SER A 23 1.92 -12.22 25.38
C SER A 23 1.91 -13.10 24.13
N SER A 24 1.58 -14.39 24.24
CA SER A 24 1.45 -15.32 23.11
C SER A 24 0.08 -15.19 22.45
N SER A 25 -0.02 -15.44 21.15
CA SER A 25 -1.31 -15.56 20.45
C SER A 25 -2.06 -16.86 20.81
N SER A 26 -1.37 -17.85 21.38
CA SER A 26 -2.01 -19.09 21.82
C SER A 26 -2.52 -18.98 23.25
N PRO A 27 -3.69 -19.55 23.58
CA PRO A 27 -4.18 -19.62 24.95
C PRO A 27 -3.24 -20.47 25.82
N ARG A 28 -3.21 -20.19 27.10
CA ARG A 28 -2.48 -20.97 28.07
C ARG A 28 -3.35 -21.29 29.28
N SER A 29 -3.06 -22.38 29.94
CA SER A 29 -3.72 -22.76 31.17
C SER A 29 -2.72 -23.07 32.29
N GLY A 30 -3.13 -22.88 33.50
CA GLY A 30 -2.37 -23.23 34.69
C GLY A 30 -3.30 -23.73 35.78
N THR A 31 -2.76 -24.48 36.76
CA THR A 31 -3.53 -24.97 37.86
C THR A 31 -3.02 -24.32 39.16
N VAL A 32 -3.94 -23.80 39.95
CA VAL A 32 -3.70 -23.35 41.32
C VAL A 32 -4.27 -24.41 42.27
N THR A 33 -3.41 -24.98 43.12
CA THR A 33 -3.83 -25.97 44.09
C THR A 33 -3.94 -25.29 45.46
N LEU A 34 -5.12 -25.32 46.02
CA LEU A 34 -5.37 -24.94 47.42
C LEU A 34 -5.30 -26.17 48.29
N LYS A 35 -4.50 -26.11 49.34
CA LYS A 35 -4.35 -27.20 50.32
C LYS A 35 -4.73 -26.72 51.70
N GLN A 36 -5.60 -27.46 52.37
CA GLN A 36 -5.93 -27.25 53.76
C GLN A 36 -4.84 -27.91 54.65
N ASN A 37 -4.18 -27.12 55.49
CA ASN A 37 -3.02 -27.57 56.25
C ASN A 37 -3.33 -28.69 57.25
N GLU A 38 -4.47 -28.64 57.95
CA GLU A 38 -4.81 -29.61 59.01
C GLU A 38 -5.31 -30.95 58.46
N SER A 39 -6.18 -30.93 57.44
CA SER A 39 -6.76 -32.15 56.87
C SER A 39 -6.01 -32.70 55.68
N GLY A 40 -5.08 -31.90 55.09
CA GLY A 40 -4.37 -32.24 53.86
C GLY A 40 -5.25 -32.24 52.59
N LYS A 41 -6.54 -31.90 52.72
CA LYS A 41 -7.45 -31.83 51.56
C LYS A 41 -6.98 -30.76 50.54
N THR A 42 -7.11 -31.08 49.28
CA THR A 42 -6.72 -30.19 48.16
C THR A 42 -7.88 -29.93 47.23
N VAL A 43 -7.90 -28.71 46.67
CA VAL A 43 -8.79 -28.30 45.57
C VAL A 43 -7.92 -27.70 44.46
N ASN A 44 -8.11 -28.17 43.27
CA ASN A 44 -7.45 -27.65 42.10
C ASN A 44 -8.37 -26.69 41.33
N ILE A 45 -7.86 -25.50 40.99
CA ILE A 45 -8.56 -24.50 40.22
C ILE A 45 -7.77 -24.33 38.93
N THR A 46 -8.40 -24.64 37.81
CA THR A 46 -7.81 -24.39 36.49
C THR A 46 -8.06 -22.95 36.09
N VAL A 47 -7.01 -22.23 35.79
CA VAL A 47 -7.06 -20.86 35.27
C VAL A 47 -6.72 -20.92 33.80
N ASN A 48 -7.66 -20.55 32.95
CA ASN A 48 -7.46 -20.41 31.51
C ASN A 48 -7.25 -18.93 31.16
N GLN A 49 -6.28 -18.65 30.33
CA GLN A 49 -6.00 -17.31 29.86
C GLN A 49 -5.93 -17.34 28.34
N GLU A 50 -6.80 -16.57 27.72
CA GLU A 50 -6.81 -16.40 26.27
C GLU A 50 -5.48 -15.86 25.79
N GLY A 51 -5.13 -16.18 24.54
CA GLY A 51 -3.99 -15.58 23.86
C GLY A 51 -4.20 -14.09 23.62
N LYS A 52 -3.12 -13.36 23.44
CA LYS A 52 -3.19 -11.98 22.94
C LYS A 52 -3.99 -12.00 21.64
N ALA A 53 -5.11 -11.28 21.60
CA ALA A 53 -5.85 -11.09 20.34
C ALA A 53 -4.87 -10.58 19.28
N GLU A 54 -4.81 -11.23 18.13
CA GLU A 54 -4.18 -10.60 16.96
C GLU A 54 -4.94 -9.30 16.70
N VAL A 55 -4.30 -8.19 16.98
CA VAL A 55 -4.78 -6.91 16.48
C VAL A 55 -4.59 -7.02 14.97
N ASN A 56 -5.67 -7.26 14.24
CA ASN A 56 -5.63 -7.07 12.81
C ASN A 56 -5.14 -5.64 12.59
N PRO A 57 -4.00 -5.43 11.94
CA PRO A 57 -3.54 -4.08 11.71
C PRO A 57 -4.66 -3.31 11.04
N VAL A 58 -4.89 -2.10 11.52
CA VAL A 58 -5.85 -1.16 10.93
C VAL A 58 -5.57 -1.11 9.44
N PRO A 59 -6.57 -1.25 8.57
CA PRO A 59 -6.34 -1.19 7.14
C PRO A 59 -5.60 0.10 6.82
N ALA A 60 -4.37 -0.05 6.33
CA ALA A 60 -3.57 1.04 5.82
C ALA A 60 -3.97 1.29 4.37
N HIS A 61 -3.94 2.54 3.96
CA HIS A 61 -4.14 2.95 2.58
C HIS A 61 -2.84 3.45 1.98
N ILE A 62 -2.75 3.46 0.66
CA ILE A 62 -1.72 4.19 -0.05
C ILE A 62 -2.32 5.45 -0.67
N VAL A 63 -1.59 6.55 -0.58
CA VAL A 63 -2.00 7.85 -1.13
C VAL A 63 -0.84 8.53 -1.84
N LEU A 64 -1.18 9.44 -2.74
CA LEU A 64 -0.24 10.33 -3.38
C LEU A 64 0.00 11.57 -2.52
N LYS A 65 1.27 11.96 -2.36
CA LYS A 65 1.69 13.19 -1.66
C LYS A 65 2.83 13.87 -2.43
N ASN A 66 3.09 15.12 -2.09
CA ASN A 66 4.27 15.87 -2.54
C ASN A 66 4.46 15.86 -4.06
N GLY A 67 3.40 16.16 -4.79
CA GLY A 67 3.43 16.15 -6.25
C GLY A 67 4.25 17.30 -6.83
N SER A 68 4.97 17.03 -7.91
CA SER A 68 5.75 18.04 -8.63
C SER A 68 5.89 17.72 -10.11
N TRP A 69 5.98 18.77 -10.93
CA TRP A 69 6.26 18.66 -12.34
C TRP A 69 7.76 18.68 -12.63
N ALA A 70 8.21 17.77 -13.50
CA ALA A 70 9.54 17.82 -14.12
C ALA A 70 9.40 17.88 -15.64
N THR A 71 10.25 18.66 -16.31
CA THR A 71 10.22 18.87 -17.76
C THR A 71 11.34 18.07 -18.42
N TYR A 72 11.00 17.38 -19.49
CA TYR A 72 11.93 16.57 -20.30
C TYR A 72 11.82 16.97 -21.77
N ARG A 73 12.90 16.83 -22.50
CA ARG A 73 12.87 16.82 -23.95
C ARG A 73 12.13 15.58 -24.42
N ARG A 74 11.14 15.73 -25.31
CA ARG A 74 10.29 14.61 -25.74
C ARG A 74 11.09 13.47 -26.37
N ASN A 75 12.06 13.79 -27.20
CA ASN A 75 12.89 12.81 -27.91
C ASN A 75 13.90 12.03 -27.04
N ASN A 76 13.99 12.34 -25.75
CA ASN A 76 14.88 11.65 -24.82
C ASN A 76 14.36 11.79 -23.38
N VAL A 77 13.33 11.04 -23.08
CA VAL A 77 12.76 11.00 -21.73
C VAL A 77 13.20 9.72 -21.03
N SER A 78 13.73 9.84 -19.84
CA SER A 78 14.00 8.70 -18.97
C SER A 78 13.62 9.04 -17.55
N TYR A 79 12.47 8.54 -17.12
CA TYR A 79 11.99 8.66 -15.75
C TYR A 79 11.66 7.27 -15.21
N ASN A 80 12.42 6.83 -14.22
CA ASN A 80 12.27 5.51 -13.62
C ASN A 80 12.69 5.54 -12.15
N PRO A 81 11.88 6.11 -11.26
CA PRO A 81 12.18 6.28 -9.86
C PRO A 81 12.11 4.95 -9.07
N GLY A 82 12.54 5.02 -7.80
CA GLY A 82 12.40 3.91 -6.85
C GLY A 82 10.96 3.64 -6.40
N ALA A 83 10.81 2.73 -5.44
CA ALA A 83 9.53 2.22 -4.95
C ALA A 83 8.57 3.27 -4.36
N GLY A 84 9.12 4.32 -3.77
CA GLY A 84 8.34 5.36 -3.08
C GLY A 84 7.75 6.44 -3.97
N LYS A 85 7.84 6.32 -5.31
CA LYS A 85 7.37 7.33 -6.25
C LYS A 85 6.62 6.71 -7.43
N CYS A 86 5.67 7.47 -7.97
CA CYS A 86 4.97 7.10 -9.20
C CYS A 86 4.70 8.30 -10.09
N ILE A 87 4.27 8.02 -11.31
CA ILE A 87 3.77 9.03 -12.26
C ILE A 87 2.28 9.21 -11.99
N ALA A 88 1.88 10.46 -11.76
CA ALA A 88 0.50 10.85 -11.50
C ALA A 88 -0.09 11.74 -12.60
N GLY A 89 0.71 12.19 -13.57
CA GLY A 89 0.21 13.02 -14.64
C GLY A 89 1.23 13.29 -15.74
N PHE A 90 0.70 13.79 -16.86
CA PHE A 90 1.48 14.21 -18.02
C PHE A 90 0.94 15.52 -18.57
N GLU A 91 1.83 16.34 -19.12
CA GLU A 91 1.51 17.51 -19.91
C GLU A 91 2.41 17.52 -21.16
N TRP A 92 1.79 17.63 -22.31
CA TRP A 92 2.49 17.71 -23.59
C TRP A 92 2.47 19.13 -24.09
N THR A 93 3.61 19.63 -24.54
CA THR A 93 3.74 20.98 -25.08
C THR A 93 4.52 20.97 -26.38
N GLY A 94 3.91 21.48 -27.43
CA GLY A 94 4.55 21.63 -28.75
C GLY A 94 4.44 20.40 -29.64
N ASP A 95 5.17 20.46 -30.74
CA ASP A 95 5.30 19.45 -31.78
C ASP A 95 6.54 18.54 -31.56
N GLU A 96 7.10 18.00 -32.66
CA GLU A 96 8.23 17.04 -32.67
C GLU A 96 9.39 17.37 -31.73
N ASN A 97 9.69 18.64 -31.54
CA ASN A 97 10.76 19.11 -30.65
C ASN A 97 10.25 19.66 -29.32
N GLY A 98 8.98 19.43 -29.02
CA GLY A 98 8.34 19.90 -27.82
C GLY A 98 8.89 19.26 -26.55
N ASN A 99 8.28 19.63 -25.44
CA ASN A 99 8.60 19.06 -24.14
C ASN A 99 7.44 18.19 -23.66
N ILE A 100 7.79 17.20 -22.87
CA ILE A 100 6.86 16.48 -22.00
C ILE A 100 7.13 16.87 -20.55
N ARG A 101 6.09 17.17 -19.81
CA ARG A 101 6.17 17.32 -18.37
C ARG A 101 5.53 16.12 -17.71
N ILE A 102 6.22 15.56 -16.75
CA ILE A 102 5.76 14.41 -15.97
C ILE A 102 5.47 14.90 -14.57
N TYR A 103 4.24 14.68 -14.09
CA TYR A 103 3.88 14.93 -12.71
C TYR A 103 4.18 13.68 -11.89
N THR A 104 5.00 13.82 -10.88
CA THR A 104 5.44 12.72 -10.02
C THR A 104 5.00 12.97 -8.59
N CYS A 105 4.62 11.92 -7.90
CA CYS A 105 4.21 11.97 -6.51
C CYS A 105 4.99 10.96 -5.68
N ASP A 106 5.15 11.27 -4.40
CA ASP A 106 5.50 10.27 -3.40
C ASP A 106 4.30 9.38 -3.13
N ILE A 107 4.55 8.09 -2.98
CA ILE A 107 3.58 7.13 -2.45
C ILE A 107 3.77 7.09 -0.94
N LYS A 108 2.70 7.31 -0.18
CA LYS A 108 2.71 7.26 1.28
C LYS A 108 1.72 6.25 1.80
N VAL A 109 2.07 5.61 2.91
CA VAL A 109 1.19 4.69 3.64
C VAL A 109 0.54 5.48 4.76
N VAL A 110 -0.78 5.43 4.83
CA VAL A 110 -1.58 6.21 5.78
C VAL A 110 -2.59 5.33 6.50
N ASP A 111 -3.00 5.76 7.69
CA ASP A 111 -4.10 5.17 8.45
C ASP A 111 -5.48 5.59 7.91
N ALA A 112 -6.54 5.17 8.58
CA ALA A 112 -7.92 5.53 8.23
C ALA A 112 -8.22 7.04 8.34
N ASP A 113 -7.43 7.79 9.11
CA ASP A 113 -7.52 9.25 9.25
C ASP A 113 -6.59 9.98 8.27
N TYR A 114 -5.98 9.28 7.32
CA TYR A 114 -5.01 9.79 6.33
C TYR A 114 -3.71 10.36 6.92
N ARG A 115 -3.33 9.92 8.12
CA ARG A 115 -2.04 10.23 8.72
C ARG A 115 -1.00 9.23 8.28
N GLU A 116 0.22 9.70 7.98
CA GLU A 116 1.32 8.79 7.61
C GLU A 116 1.62 7.82 8.78
N ILE A 117 1.73 6.54 8.46
CA ILE A 117 2.03 5.49 9.42
C ILE A 117 3.55 5.44 9.66
N PRO A 118 4.02 5.79 10.87
CA PRO A 118 5.43 5.72 11.19
C PRO A 118 5.98 4.29 11.05
N GLY A 119 7.16 4.16 10.44
CA GLY A 119 7.83 2.88 10.28
C GLY A 119 7.28 1.98 9.16
N ALA A 120 6.22 2.38 8.47
CA ALA A 120 5.81 1.68 7.24
C ALA A 120 6.89 1.83 6.17
N THR A 121 7.25 0.73 5.52
CA THR A 121 8.25 0.72 4.44
C THR A 121 7.64 0.28 3.13
N ILE A 122 8.10 0.88 2.03
CA ILE A 122 7.64 0.61 0.68
C ILE A 122 8.76 -0.06 -0.11
N SER A 123 8.44 -1.15 -0.79
CA SER A 123 9.36 -1.83 -1.72
C SER A 123 8.65 -2.17 -3.04
N ILE A 124 9.43 -2.36 -4.08
CA ILE A 124 8.92 -2.80 -5.37
C ILE A 124 8.58 -4.29 -5.27
N GLY A 125 7.36 -4.64 -5.66
CA GLY A 125 6.96 -6.01 -5.87
C GLY A 125 7.38 -6.50 -7.26
N THR A 126 6.41 -6.68 -8.16
CA THR A 126 6.70 -7.07 -9.56
C THR A 126 6.81 -5.83 -10.44
N THR A 127 7.78 -5.81 -11.36
CA THR A 127 7.88 -4.80 -12.41
C THR A 127 7.52 -5.43 -13.75
N THR A 128 6.53 -4.85 -14.41
CA THR A 128 6.16 -5.17 -15.79
C THR A 128 6.62 -4.04 -16.69
N GLN A 129 7.45 -4.38 -17.69
CA GLN A 129 7.83 -3.46 -18.74
C GLN A 129 6.92 -3.68 -19.94
N ARG A 130 6.34 -2.60 -20.42
CA ARG A 130 5.54 -2.62 -21.65
C ARG A 130 6.21 -1.73 -22.67
N LYS A 131 6.64 -2.36 -23.77
CA LYS A 131 7.28 -1.67 -24.89
C LYS A 131 6.25 -1.40 -25.96
N GLN A 132 6.24 -0.19 -26.44
CA GLN A 132 5.46 0.26 -27.57
C GLN A 132 6.44 0.79 -28.61
N SER A 133 6.37 0.27 -29.83
CA SER A 133 7.14 0.78 -30.97
C SER A 133 6.24 1.68 -31.78
N GLY A 134 6.72 2.90 -32.01
CA GLY A 134 5.94 3.92 -32.69
C GLY A 134 4.64 4.27 -31.95
N SER A 135 3.73 4.91 -32.65
CA SER A 135 2.45 5.38 -32.13
C SER A 135 1.32 4.34 -32.26
N SER A 136 1.56 3.11 -31.91
CA SER A 136 0.69 1.96 -32.20
C SER A 136 -0.69 1.99 -31.52
N CYS A 137 -0.92 2.87 -30.59
CA CYS A 137 -2.23 3.08 -29.93
C CYS A 137 -2.82 1.89 -29.16
N SER A 138 -2.04 0.89 -28.88
CA SER A 138 -2.53 -0.31 -28.22
C SER A 138 -2.43 -0.20 -26.70
N TYR A 139 -3.57 -0.26 -26.00
CA TYR A 139 -3.57 -0.56 -24.60
C TYR A 139 -3.14 -2.00 -24.38
N PHE A 140 -2.27 -2.19 -23.43
CA PHE A 140 -1.82 -3.53 -23.06
C PHE A 140 -2.74 -4.21 -22.05
N GLY A 141 -3.65 -3.47 -21.44
CA GLY A 141 -4.46 -3.91 -20.32
C GLY A 141 -3.75 -3.71 -18.99
N ALA A 142 -4.46 -3.24 -18.00
CA ALA A 142 -3.90 -2.94 -16.70
C ALA A 142 -3.33 -4.19 -16.01
N VAL A 143 -2.18 -4.04 -15.39
CA VAL A 143 -1.64 -5.05 -14.47
C VAL A 143 -2.38 -4.91 -13.15
N MET A 144 -3.00 -5.99 -12.68
CA MET A 144 -3.71 -5.99 -11.40
C MET A 144 -2.79 -5.54 -10.27
N GLY A 145 -3.21 -4.52 -9.53
CA GLY A 145 -2.40 -3.88 -8.49
C GLY A 145 -1.19 -3.09 -9.01
N GLY A 146 -1.06 -2.93 -10.32
CA GLY A 146 0.05 -2.20 -10.94
C GLY A 146 -0.17 -0.68 -10.96
N ILE A 147 0.89 0.06 -10.71
CA ILE A 147 0.96 1.53 -10.71
C ILE A 147 2.00 1.95 -11.73
N LEU A 148 1.70 2.94 -12.55
CA LEU A 148 2.66 3.51 -13.50
C LEU A 148 3.78 4.23 -12.72
N ALA A 149 4.96 3.65 -12.72
CA ALA A 149 6.09 4.13 -11.94
C ALA A 149 7.23 4.68 -12.80
N GLY A 150 7.25 4.37 -14.08
CA GLY A 150 8.29 4.88 -14.96
C GLY A 150 7.85 5.01 -16.41
N TYR A 151 8.52 5.90 -17.13
CA TYR A 151 8.28 6.20 -18.53
C TYR A 151 9.60 6.54 -19.21
N VAL A 152 9.89 5.85 -20.28
CA VAL A 152 11.06 6.09 -21.13
C VAL A 152 10.59 6.22 -22.57
N HIS A 153 11.00 7.29 -23.21
CA HIS A 153 10.72 7.52 -24.62
C HIS A 153 11.99 7.97 -25.34
N SER A 154 12.22 7.45 -26.53
CA SER A 154 13.37 7.78 -27.37
C SER A 154 12.94 7.92 -28.81
N GLY A 155 13.45 8.93 -29.47
CA GLY A 155 13.09 9.28 -30.83
C GLY A 155 12.15 10.47 -30.91
N ASP A 156 11.52 10.65 -32.06
CA ASP A 156 10.47 11.63 -32.26
C ASP A 156 9.12 11.17 -31.70
N GLU A 157 8.02 11.76 -32.08
CA GLU A 157 6.66 11.41 -31.65
C GLU A 157 6.23 9.98 -32.04
N ASN A 158 6.96 9.37 -32.99
CA ASN A 158 6.79 7.98 -33.41
C ASN A 158 7.85 7.03 -32.80
N GLY A 159 8.65 7.54 -31.89
CA GLY A 159 9.73 6.76 -31.25
C GLY A 159 9.24 5.66 -30.31
N ASP A 160 10.19 4.90 -29.81
CA ASP A 160 9.90 3.79 -28.92
C ASP A 160 9.61 4.28 -27.52
N THR A 161 8.55 3.75 -26.93
CA THR A 161 8.15 4.04 -25.54
C THR A 161 8.18 2.80 -24.68
N THR A 162 8.69 2.93 -23.47
CA THR A 162 8.64 1.89 -22.44
C THR A 162 7.91 2.41 -21.20
N TRP A 163 6.85 1.72 -20.84
CA TRP A 163 6.06 1.96 -19.64
C TRP A 163 6.49 0.97 -18.55
N TYR A 164 6.80 1.48 -17.36
CA TYR A 164 7.14 0.65 -16.20
C TYR A 164 5.98 0.64 -15.22
N ILE A 165 5.31 -0.49 -15.14
CA ILE A 165 4.18 -0.71 -14.22
C ILE A 165 4.66 -1.59 -13.09
N ARG A 166 4.45 -1.15 -11.84
CA ARG A 166 4.93 -1.82 -10.64
C ARG A 166 3.83 -2.10 -9.67
N THR A 167 3.81 -3.30 -9.11
CA THR A 167 3.13 -3.53 -7.84
C THR A 167 4.01 -3.03 -6.70
N ILE A 168 3.39 -2.56 -5.64
CA ILE A 168 4.09 -2.07 -4.46
C ILE A 168 3.79 -2.99 -3.29
N ASN A 169 4.83 -3.37 -2.55
CA ASN A 169 4.70 -4.03 -1.26
C ASN A 169 4.89 -3.01 -0.15
N VAL A 170 4.06 -3.09 0.86
CA VAL A 170 4.13 -2.29 2.07
C VAL A 170 4.36 -3.23 3.24
N SER A 171 5.36 -2.95 4.06
CA SER A 171 5.60 -3.69 5.30
C SER A 171 5.41 -2.75 6.49
N TYR A 172 4.54 -3.12 7.42
CA TYR A 172 4.39 -2.47 8.71
C TYR A 172 3.82 -3.45 9.74
N GLU A 173 4.13 -3.25 11.02
CA GLU A 173 3.71 -4.12 12.14
C GLU A 173 3.97 -5.62 11.89
N GLY A 174 5.08 -5.93 11.20
CA GLY A 174 5.49 -7.31 10.92
C GLY A 174 4.66 -8.01 9.83
N LYS A 175 3.76 -7.31 9.15
CA LYS A 175 2.95 -7.83 8.04
C LYS A 175 3.34 -7.19 6.72
N VAL A 176 3.07 -7.91 5.63
CA VAL A 176 3.30 -7.45 4.27
C VAL A 176 1.95 -7.32 3.56
N TYR A 177 1.79 -6.24 2.84
CA TYR A 177 0.63 -5.91 2.03
C TYR A 177 1.07 -5.66 0.60
N LYS A 178 0.17 -5.90 -0.35
CA LYS A 178 0.39 -5.61 -1.78
C LYS A 178 -0.66 -4.65 -2.30
N THR A 179 -0.28 -3.84 -3.26
CA THR A 179 -1.25 -3.02 -3.99
C THR A 179 -2.26 -3.90 -4.72
N ALA A 180 -3.52 -3.48 -4.62
CA ALA A 180 -4.64 -4.13 -5.28
C ALA A 180 -5.53 -3.08 -5.96
N THR A 181 -6.10 -3.41 -7.10
CA THR A 181 -7.07 -2.58 -7.80
C THR A 181 -8.43 -2.69 -7.09
N VAL A 182 -8.98 -1.57 -6.64
CA VAL A 182 -10.25 -1.52 -5.90
C VAL A 182 -11.44 -1.29 -6.83
N ARG A 183 -11.26 -0.47 -7.88
CA ARG A 183 -12.28 -0.16 -8.87
C ARG A 183 -11.86 -0.56 -10.27
N GLN A 184 -12.85 -0.73 -11.14
CA GLN A 184 -12.62 -0.78 -12.57
C GLN A 184 -11.97 0.56 -12.98
N TYR A 185 -10.89 0.48 -13.75
CA TYR A 185 -10.15 1.66 -14.18
C TYR A 185 -10.92 2.46 -15.24
N GLU A 186 -10.74 3.77 -15.16
CA GLU A 186 -11.26 4.72 -16.12
C GLU A 186 -10.18 5.07 -17.15
N LYS A 187 -10.61 5.49 -18.33
CA LYS A 187 -9.70 5.85 -19.44
C LYS A 187 -9.83 7.32 -19.76
N GLN A 188 -8.70 7.95 -20.02
CA GLN A 188 -8.60 9.35 -20.42
C GLN A 188 -7.64 9.52 -21.59
N ASN A 189 -7.82 10.59 -22.34
CA ASN A 189 -6.93 10.96 -23.43
C ASN A 189 -6.53 12.43 -23.30
N ILE A 190 -5.29 12.75 -23.65
CA ILE A 190 -4.83 14.12 -23.81
C ILE A 190 -4.23 14.30 -25.21
N SER A 191 -4.35 15.50 -25.74
CA SER A 191 -3.71 15.86 -27.00
C SER A 191 -2.20 15.95 -26.82
N LYS A 192 -1.44 15.43 -27.78
CA LYS A 192 0.01 15.64 -27.86
C LYS A 192 0.39 17.09 -28.15
N LYS A 193 -0.56 17.94 -28.59
CA LYS A 193 -0.34 19.39 -28.89
C LYS A 193 -0.52 20.33 -27.68
N GLY A 194 -0.72 19.85 -26.48
CA GLY A 194 -0.90 20.72 -25.32
C GLY A 194 -1.95 20.21 -24.34
N GLY A 195 -2.15 18.91 -24.29
CA GLY A 195 -3.02 18.29 -23.30
C GLY A 195 -2.33 18.14 -21.96
N VAL A 196 -3.09 18.29 -20.87
CA VAL A 196 -2.63 18.05 -19.52
C VAL A 196 -3.59 17.09 -18.80
N PHE A 197 -3.03 16.19 -18.03
CA PHE A 197 -3.78 15.34 -17.13
C PHE A 197 -2.99 15.03 -15.87
N ASN A 198 -3.71 14.99 -14.75
CA ASN A 198 -3.17 14.66 -13.46
C ASN A 198 -4.24 13.99 -12.61
N VAL A 199 -3.91 12.81 -12.05
CA VAL A 199 -4.79 12.10 -11.10
C VAL A 199 -4.59 12.58 -9.67
N TYR A 200 -3.53 13.35 -9.41
CA TYR A 200 -3.26 13.90 -8.09
C TYR A 200 -4.29 14.96 -7.73
N ASN A 201 -4.84 14.80 -6.54
CA ASN A 201 -5.68 15.80 -5.91
C ASN A 201 -5.11 16.03 -4.50
N GLU A 202 -4.96 17.29 -4.10
CA GLU A 202 -4.49 17.66 -2.75
C GLU A 202 -5.46 17.27 -1.64
N SER A 203 -6.70 16.89 -1.99
CA SER A 203 -7.65 16.31 -1.03
C SER A 203 -7.04 15.06 -0.39
N PRO A 204 -7.23 14.86 0.93
CA PRO A 204 -6.65 13.70 1.64
C PRO A 204 -7.08 12.33 1.08
N ALA A 205 -8.05 12.30 0.18
CA ALA A 205 -8.63 11.08 -0.40
C ALA A 205 -8.11 10.74 -1.81
N SER A 206 -6.90 11.17 -2.21
CA SER A 206 -6.39 10.90 -3.56
C SER A 206 -5.73 9.52 -3.65
N TYR A 207 -6.52 8.50 -3.95
CA TYR A 207 -6.04 7.12 -4.18
C TYR A 207 -6.09 6.69 -5.64
N ASN A 208 -6.23 7.62 -6.57
CA ASN A 208 -6.21 7.32 -7.98
C ASN A 208 -4.77 7.27 -8.47
N PHE A 209 -4.43 6.18 -9.13
CA PHE A 209 -3.11 5.95 -9.70
C PHE A 209 -3.26 5.67 -11.19
N ILE A 210 -2.35 6.16 -12.00
CA ILE A 210 -2.25 5.73 -13.38
C ILE A 210 -1.76 4.28 -13.40
N VAL A 211 -2.46 3.41 -14.11
CA VAL A 211 -2.22 1.97 -14.13
C VAL A 211 -1.79 1.44 -15.49
N ASP A 212 -1.98 2.21 -16.56
CA ASP A 212 -1.57 1.88 -17.91
C ASP A 212 -1.53 3.13 -18.81
N GLY A 213 -0.83 3.06 -19.93
CA GLY A 213 -0.73 4.13 -20.91
C GLY A 213 -0.42 3.62 -22.30
N ALA A 214 -0.74 4.45 -23.31
CA ALA A 214 -0.35 4.22 -24.70
C ALA A 214 -0.26 5.54 -25.46
N GLU A 215 0.72 5.65 -26.31
CA GLU A 215 0.84 6.76 -27.26
C GLU A 215 0.14 6.42 -28.58
N CYS A 216 -0.61 7.34 -29.11
CA CYS A 216 -1.43 7.14 -30.30
C CYS A 216 -1.23 8.27 -31.29
N GLY A 217 -0.96 7.90 -32.53
CA GLY A 217 -0.80 8.85 -33.62
C GLY A 217 0.45 9.72 -33.48
N ASP A 218 0.67 10.48 -34.49
CA ASP A 218 1.76 11.41 -34.72
C ASP A 218 1.64 12.68 -33.86
N GLU A 219 2.26 13.78 -34.24
CA GLU A 219 2.21 15.09 -33.57
C GLU A 219 0.80 15.55 -33.16
N ASN A 220 -0.21 15.22 -33.98
CA ASN A 220 -1.63 15.48 -33.74
C ASN A 220 -2.32 14.38 -32.94
N GLY A 221 -1.56 13.42 -32.43
CA GLY A 221 -2.09 12.27 -31.75
C GLY A 221 -2.50 12.54 -30.30
N THR A 222 -2.71 11.46 -29.59
CA THR A 222 -3.15 11.47 -28.19
C THR A 222 -2.27 10.58 -27.33
N LEU A 223 -2.05 11.00 -26.10
CA LEU A 223 -1.62 10.11 -25.03
C LEU A 223 -2.87 9.56 -24.33
N LYS A 224 -3.02 8.25 -24.34
CA LYS A 224 -4.09 7.55 -23.61
C LYS A 224 -3.53 6.98 -22.33
N TYR A 225 -4.30 7.02 -21.27
CA TYR A 225 -3.96 6.33 -20.03
C TYR A 225 -5.22 5.86 -19.32
N ALA A 226 -5.02 4.80 -18.54
CA ALA A 226 -6.00 4.30 -17.62
C ALA A 226 -5.57 4.62 -16.19
N TYR A 227 -6.53 4.96 -15.34
CA TYR A 227 -6.30 5.16 -13.92
C TYR A 227 -7.34 4.41 -13.09
N SER A 228 -6.98 4.08 -11.87
CA SER A 228 -7.82 3.32 -10.97
C SER A 228 -7.55 3.71 -9.52
N GLN A 229 -8.54 3.50 -8.70
CA GLN A 229 -8.34 3.51 -7.26
C GLN A 229 -7.57 2.26 -6.83
N MET A 230 -6.53 2.47 -6.04
CA MET A 230 -5.70 1.40 -5.51
C MET A 230 -5.78 1.38 -3.98
N ASP A 231 -5.65 0.18 -3.43
CA ASP A 231 -5.57 -0.02 -1.99
C ASP A 231 -4.58 -1.15 -1.68
N LEU A 232 -4.46 -1.50 -0.41
CA LEU A 232 -3.59 -2.54 0.10
C LEU A 232 -4.39 -3.78 0.52
N ASN A 233 -3.94 -4.94 0.05
CA ASN A 233 -4.43 -6.23 0.52
C ASN A 233 -3.30 -7.00 1.20
N PRO A 234 -3.60 -7.85 2.20
CA PRO A 234 -2.61 -8.78 2.75
C PRO A 234 -1.93 -9.58 1.64
N ALA A 235 -0.60 -9.76 1.76
CA ALA A 235 0.20 -10.49 0.78
C ALA A 235 0.13 -12.00 0.95
#